data_27ab445c58d684c8aa1312b584eeb66c
#
_entry.id   27ab445c58d684c8aa1312b584eeb66c
#
_cell.length_a   1.000
_cell.length_b   1.000
_cell.length_c   1.000
_cell.angle_alpha   90.00
_cell.angle_beta   90.00
_cell.angle_gamma   90.00
#
_symmetry.space_group_name_H-M   'P 1'
#
loop_
_entity.id
_entity.type
_entity.pdbx_description
1 polymer ?
#
loop_
_entity_poly.entity_id
_entity_poly.type
_entity_poly.pdbx_seq_one_letter_code
_entity_poly.pdbx_strand_id
1 'polypeptide(L)'
;ACFPMLGVTDFKTAALPYANPNIYLFMGGFILALGIESSGLHKRLALKMLIAVGNSGAKLIGGFMLVSAIISMWVMNTSTTLMLLPIGLAVCASVAETIPNFSQRDKRNFEISLLLGIAYAASIGGMSTLVGTAPNIIFAGFMQEAYGLEISFPDWMKLGVPIATFMLFSSWYAITKIVYPVNFIASFETKLQLQNMLNDLGPLSKDEKKVLTIFSLAASAWMFRTLLDNYSPFSGLTDAGIAIIAALTFFFIPSENQKTDLLTWEQANKLPWGLLVLFGGGLSLAASIGSSGLGGWIGQGLTILENVPSIILILAVATMIIFLTEITSNVATTSTFLPVVGAVAVALGIAPISLTIPVVLAASCAFMLPVATPPNAIVFGSGKLTIPD
;
A
#
# COMPACT_ATOMS: atom_id res chain seq x y z
N ALA A 1 26.23 -8.14 0.07
CA ALA A 1 27.22 -9.21 -0.05
C ALA A 1 28.48 -8.77 -0.82
N CYS A 2 28.33 -8.02 -1.93
CA CYS A 2 29.48 -7.62 -2.77
C CYS A 2 30.32 -6.47 -2.18
N PHE A 3 29.75 -5.59 -1.34
CA PHE A 3 30.45 -4.42 -0.83
C PHE A 3 31.77 -4.73 -0.10
N PRO A 4 31.85 -5.74 0.80
CA PRO A 4 33.11 -6.11 1.42
C PRO A 4 34.12 -6.66 0.41
N MET A 5 33.66 -7.44 -0.57
CA MET A 5 34.53 -8.03 -1.61
C MET A 5 35.12 -6.97 -2.54
N LEU A 6 34.39 -5.87 -2.78
CA LEU A 6 34.82 -4.74 -3.61
C LEU A 6 35.55 -3.65 -2.82
N GLY A 7 35.76 -3.84 -1.52
CA GLY A 7 36.43 -2.86 -0.67
C GLY A 7 35.62 -1.58 -0.40
N VAL A 8 34.32 -1.59 -0.66
CA VAL A 8 33.44 -0.43 -0.44
C VAL A 8 33.23 -0.20 1.06
N THR A 9 32.96 -1.26 1.83
CA THR A 9 32.79 -1.23 3.28
C THR A 9 33.01 -2.62 3.86
N ASP A 10 33.22 -2.74 5.17
CA ASP A 10 33.31 -4.05 5.85
C ASP A 10 31.94 -4.72 5.98
N PHE A 11 31.95 -6.05 6.24
CA PHE A 11 30.71 -6.83 6.34
C PHE A 11 29.80 -6.39 7.47
N LYS A 12 30.37 -5.98 8.63
CA LYS A 12 29.60 -5.54 9.79
C LYS A 12 28.84 -4.26 9.45
N THR A 13 29.51 -3.28 8.87
CA THR A 13 28.90 -2.02 8.44
C THR A 13 27.85 -2.24 7.35
N ALA A 14 28.10 -3.11 6.37
CA ALA A 14 27.11 -3.44 5.34
C ALA A 14 25.85 -4.15 5.91
N ALA A 15 25.98 -4.87 7.03
CA ALA A 15 24.91 -5.61 7.66
C ALA A 15 24.07 -4.78 8.65
N LEU A 16 24.63 -3.71 9.24
CA LEU A 16 23.94 -2.87 10.23
C LEU A 16 22.56 -2.38 9.78
N PRO A 17 22.37 -1.88 8.54
CA PRO A 17 21.06 -1.39 8.08
C PRO A 17 19.94 -2.43 8.07
N TYR A 18 20.26 -3.74 8.09
CA TYR A 18 19.26 -4.80 8.22
C TYR A 18 18.62 -4.87 9.61
N ALA A 19 19.19 -4.21 10.61
CA ALA A 19 18.61 -4.08 11.95
C ALA A 19 17.78 -2.78 12.13
N ASN A 20 17.52 -2.04 11.04
CA ASN A 20 16.73 -0.81 11.10
C ASN A 20 15.33 -1.07 11.68
N PRO A 21 14.83 -0.27 12.64
CA PRO A 21 13.52 -0.46 13.28
C PRO A 21 12.34 -0.52 12.28
N ASN A 22 12.44 0.18 11.15
CA ASN A 22 11.39 0.18 10.14
C ASN A 22 11.23 -1.18 9.44
N ILE A 23 12.25 -2.05 9.42
CA ILE A 23 12.12 -3.43 8.95
C ILE A 23 11.19 -4.22 9.88
N TYR A 24 11.30 -4.02 11.19
CA TYR A 24 10.45 -4.63 12.20
C TYR A 24 9.03 -4.05 12.18
N LEU A 25 8.88 -2.73 11.93
CA LEU A 25 7.57 -2.12 11.69
C LEU A 25 6.87 -2.79 10.51
N PHE A 26 7.60 -3.01 9.41
CA PHE A 26 7.06 -3.64 8.21
C PHE A 26 6.69 -5.10 8.46
N MET A 27 7.56 -5.86 9.12
CA MET A 27 7.28 -7.24 9.49
C MET A 27 6.04 -7.36 10.39
N GLY A 28 5.94 -6.54 11.44
CA GLY A 28 4.80 -6.51 12.34
C GLY A 28 3.51 -6.09 11.63
N GLY A 29 3.58 -5.09 10.74
CA GLY A 29 2.46 -4.66 9.90
C GLY A 29 1.95 -5.78 8.98
N PHE A 30 2.84 -6.54 8.37
CA PHE A 30 2.47 -7.72 7.57
C PHE A 30 1.80 -8.81 8.40
N ILE A 31 2.28 -9.09 9.62
CA ILE A 31 1.65 -10.06 10.51
C ILE A 31 0.26 -9.60 10.93
N LEU A 32 0.08 -8.30 11.22
CA LEU A 32 -1.23 -7.71 11.50
C LEU A 32 -2.18 -7.87 10.31
N ALA A 33 -1.71 -7.59 9.10
CA ALA A 33 -2.48 -7.79 7.87
C ALA A 33 -2.89 -9.25 7.67
N LEU A 34 -1.99 -10.20 7.92
CA LEU A 34 -2.31 -11.64 7.88
C LEU A 34 -3.36 -12.03 8.92
N GLY A 35 -3.32 -11.47 10.13
CA GLY A 35 -4.35 -11.70 11.15
C GLY A 35 -5.73 -11.24 10.70
N ILE A 36 -5.82 -10.05 10.07
CA ILE A 36 -7.06 -9.53 9.49
C ILE A 36 -7.54 -10.43 8.34
N GLU A 37 -6.60 -10.92 7.53
CA GLU A 37 -6.90 -11.78 6.38
C GLU A 37 -7.37 -13.17 6.81
N SER A 38 -6.66 -13.81 7.72
CA SER A 38 -6.96 -15.17 8.21
C SER A 38 -8.29 -15.26 8.97
N SER A 39 -8.66 -14.21 9.71
CA SER A 39 -9.94 -14.14 10.41
C SER A 39 -11.14 -13.91 9.50
N GLY A 40 -10.95 -13.45 8.26
CA GLY A 40 -12.02 -13.04 7.36
C GLY A 40 -12.65 -11.67 7.68
N LEU A 41 -12.15 -10.95 8.68
CA LEU A 41 -12.67 -9.64 9.10
C LEU A 41 -12.72 -8.63 7.95
N HIS A 42 -11.70 -8.61 7.08
CA HIS A 42 -11.64 -7.73 5.91
C HIS A 42 -12.80 -7.95 4.92
N LYS A 43 -13.24 -9.20 4.71
CA LYS A 43 -14.40 -9.53 3.86
C LYS A 43 -15.69 -8.97 4.41
N ARG A 44 -15.90 -9.13 5.72
CA ARG A 44 -17.08 -8.62 6.41
C ARG A 44 -17.14 -7.10 6.38
N LEU A 45 -16.02 -6.42 6.64
CA LEU A 45 -15.92 -4.96 6.55
C LEU A 45 -16.24 -4.48 5.14
N ALA A 46 -15.65 -5.12 4.12
CA ALA A 46 -15.91 -4.81 2.72
C ALA A 46 -17.40 -4.90 2.37
N LEU A 47 -18.05 -6.02 2.68
CA LEU A 47 -19.45 -6.24 2.36
C LEU A 47 -20.36 -5.23 3.09
N LYS A 48 -20.12 -4.95 4.38
CA LYS A 48 -20.88 -3.94 5.10
C LYS A 48 -20.77 -2.54 4.48
N MET A 49 -19.58 -2.14 4.06
CA MET A 49 -19.35 -0.85 3.41
C MET A 49 -20.04 -0.81 2.04
N LEU A 50 -19.92 -1.88 1.23
CA LEU A 50 -20.54 -1.96 -0.08
C LEU A 50 -22.07 -1.89 -0.04
N ILE A 51 -22.70 -2.54 0.94
CA ILE A 51 -24.16 -2.48 1.15
C ILE A 51 -24.64 -1.06 1.46
N ALA A 52 -23.81 -0.24 2.11
CA ALA A 52 -24.13 1.14 2.46
C ALA A 52 -24.05 2.11 1.27
N VAL A 53 -23.46 1.69 0.14
CA VAL A 53 -23.31 2.54 -1.05
C VAL A 53 -24.63 2.63 -1.83
N GLY A 54 -24.85 3.76 -2.51
CA GLY A 54 -26.07 3.99 -3.30
C GLY A 54 -26.13 3.18 -4.61
N ASN A 55 -27.29 3.17 -5.24
CA ASN A 55 -27.66 2.25 -6.32
C ASN A 55 -27.20 2.67 -7.73
N SER A 56 -26.54 3.82 -7.97
CA SER A 56 -26.06 4.13 -9.33
C SER A 56 -24.77 3.37 -9.63
N GLY A 57 -24.57 2.92 -10.87
CA GLY A 57 -23.39 2.18 -11.30
C GLY A 57 -22.08 2.90 -10.96
N ALA A 58 -22.01 4.21 -11.20
CA ALA A 58 -20.84 5.01 -10.83
C ALA A 58 -20.62 5.08 -9.31
N LYS A 59 -21.69 5.18 -8.49
CA LYS A 59 -21.57 5.14 -7.01
C LYS A 59 -21.13 3.76 -6.54
N LEU A 60 -21.62 2.70 -7.17
CA LEU A 60 -21.22 1.33 -6.84
C LEU A 60 -19.73 1.12 -7.09
N ILE A 61 -19.20 1.59 -8.24
CA ILE A 61 -17.76 1.59 -8.53
C ILE A 61 -17.01 2.41 -7.46
N GLY A 62 -17.47 3.64 -7.16
CA GLY A 62 -16.88 4.47 -6.11
C GLY A 62 -16.88 3.80 -4.74
N GLY A 63 -17.92 3.04 -4.41
CA GLY A 63 -17.99 2.23 -3.20
C GLY A 63 -16.92 1.13 -3.17
N PHE A 64 -16.77 0.38 -4.26
CA PHE A 64 -15.69 -0.62 -4.38
C PHE A 64 -14.31 0.02 -4.28
N MET A 65 -14.10 1.16 -4.94
CA MET A 65 -12.83 1.90 -4.84
C MET A 65 -12.57 2.40 -3.42
N LEU A 66 -13.57 2.96 -2.74
CA LEU A 66 -13.42 3.42 -1.37
C LEU A 66 -13.09 2.25 -0.42
N VAL A 67 -13.81 1.14 -0.54
CA VAL A 67 -13.56 -0.06 0.24
C VAL A 67 -12.17 -0.62 -0.02
N SER A 68 -11.78 -0.72 -1.29
CA SER A 68 -10.45 -1.17 -1.69
C SER A 68 -9.36 -0.28 -1.08
N ALA A 69 -9.51 1.04 -1.15
CA ALA A 69 -8.56 1.99 -0.59
C ALA A 69 -8.46 1.86 0.93
N ILE A 70 -9.59 1.84 1.66
CA ILE A 70 -9.59 1.77 3.13
C ILE A 70 -8.97 0.47 3.64
N ILE A 71 -9.28 -0.66 3.01
CA ILE A 71 -8.70 -1.95 3.40
C ILE A 71 -7.20 -1.96 3.08
N SER A 72 -6.82 -1.45 1.90
CA SER A 72 -5.43 -1.43 1.46
C SER A 72 -4.52 -0.47 2.25
N MET A 73 -5.08 0.43 3.05
CA MET A 73 -4.30 1.19 4.04
C MET A 73 -3.60 0.29 5.07
N TRP A 74 -4.16 -0.90 5.32
CA TRP A 74 -3.76 -1.78 6.43
C TRP A 74 -3.43 -3.20 5.98
N VAL A 75 -3.94 -3.64 4.84
CA VAL A 75 -3.77 -4.96 4.25
C VAL A 75 -3.07 -4.80 2.92
N MET A 76 -2.21 -5.75 2.54
CA MET A 76 -1.49 -5.72 1.27
C MET A 76 -2.44 -5.49 0.08
N ASN A 77 -2.03 -4.64 -0.87
CA ASN A 77 -2.78 -4.34 -2.09
C ASN A 77 -3.21 -5.61 -2.84
N THR A 78 -2.32 -6.60 -2.88
CA THR A 78 -2.56 -7.92 -3.50
C THR A 78 -3.73 -8.64 -2.84
N SER A 79 -3.71 -8.79 -1.52
CA SER A 79 -4.76 -9.48 -0.76
C SER A 79 -6.10 -8.74 -0.85
N THR A 80 -6.07 -7.41 -0.81
CA THR A 80 -7.26 -6.57 -0.99
C THR A 80 -7.90 -6.83 -2.35
N THR A 81 -7.10 -6.84 -3.41
CA THR A 81 -7.59 -7.07 -4.79
C THR A 81 -8.10 -8.49 -4.98
N LEU A 82 -7.37 -9.50 -4.51
CA LEU A 82 -7.80 -10.91 -4.56
C LEU A 82 -9.12 -11.14 -3.85
N MET A 83 -9.36 -10.44 -2.74
CA MET A 83 -10.62 -10.55 -1.99
C MET A 83 -11.77 -9.85 -2.72
N LEU A 84 -11.55 -8.65 -3.27
CA LEU A 84 -12.61 -7.86 -3.89
C LEU A 84 -12.95 -8.32 -5.31
N LEU A 85 -12.01 -8.94 -6.03
CA LEU A 85 -12.25 -9.41 -7.40
C LEU A 85 -13.45 -10.35 -7.54
N PRO A 86 -13.58 -11.45 -6.78
CA PRO A 86 -14.74 -12.33 -6.90
C PRO A 86 -16.05 -11.62 -6.53
N ILE A 87 -16.05 -10.72 -5.55
CA ILE A 87 -17.23 -9.92 -5.19
C ILE A 87 -17.59 -8.98 -6.35
N GLY A 88 -16.59 -8.31 -6.94
CA GLY A 88 -16.80 -7.44 -8.11
C GLY A 88 -17.36 -8.20 -9.31
N LEU A 89 -16.81 -9.38 -9.62
CA LEU A 89 -17.29 -10.23 -10.71
C LEU A 89 -18.74 -10.71 -10.47
N ALA A 90 -19.09 -11.07 -9.24
CA ALA A 90 -20.46 -11.44 -8.87
C ALA A 90 -21.44 -10.26 -9.06
N VAL A 91 -21.02 -9.05 -8.68
CA VAL A 91 -21.82 -7.84 -8.90
C VAL A 91 -21.94 -7.52 -10.39
N CYS A 92 -20.90 -7.68 -11.19
CA CYS A 92 -20.96 -7.51 -12.64
C CYS A 92 -21.99 -8.48 -13.26
N ALA A 93 -22.00 -9.74 -12.85
CA ALA A 93 -22.95 -10.74 -13.31
C ALA A 93 -24.39 -10.35 -12.93
N SER A 94 -24.63 -10.03 -11.67
CA SER A 94 -25.95 -9.60 -11.18
C SER A 94 -26.48 -8.37 -11.92
N VAL A 95 -25.66 -7.35 -12.13
CA VAL A 95 -26.04 -6.14 -12.87
C VAL A 95 -26.40 -6.48 -14.32
N ALA A 96 -25.61 -7.36 -14.95
CA ALA A 96 -25.85 -7.76 -16.34
C ALA A 96 -27.16 -8.55 -16.53
N GLU A 97 -27.58 -9.32 -15.52
CA GLU A 97 -28.82 -10.13 -15.55
C GLU A 97 -30.06 -9.32 -15.19
N THR A 98 -29.92 -8.33 -14.29
CA THR A 98 -31.08 -7.68 -13.68
C THR A 98 -31.48 -6.36 -14.35
N ILE A 99 -30.64 -5.78 -15.23
CA ILE A 99 -30.97 -4.53 -15.93
C ILE A 99 -31.56 -4.84 -17.30
N PRO A 100 -32.85 -4.51 -17.54
CA PRO A 100 -33.47 -4.71 -18.84
C PRO A 100 -32.77 -3.90 -19.94
N ASN A 101 -32.55 -4.50 -21.11
CA ASN A 101 -31.89 -3.88 -22.26
C ASN A 101 -30.49 -3.27 -21.99
N PHE A 102 -29.75 -3.88 -21.06
CA PHE A 102 -28.40 -3.45 -20.77
C PHE A 102 -27.50 -3.64 -21.99
N SER A 103 -27.03 -2.54 -22.58
CA SER A 103 -26.23 -2.61 -23.80
C SER A 103 -24.90 -3.32 -23.55
N GLN A 104 -24.34 -3.99 -24.57
CA GLN A 104 -23.03 -4.64 -24.46
C GLN A 104 -21.92 -3.64 -24.13
N ARG A 105 -22.05 -2.40 -24.61
CA ARG A 105 -21.12 -1.31 -24.30
C ARG A 105 -21.18 -0.91 -22.84
N ASP A 106 -22.39 -0.72 -22.29
CA ASP A 106 -22.55 -0.32 -20.88
C ASP A 106 -22.08 -1.43 -19.93
N LYS A 107 -22.38 -2.69 -20.29
CA LYS A 107 -21.87 -3.86 -19.57
C LYS A 107 -20.33 -3.86 -19.55
N ARG A 108 -19.69 -3.71 -20.70
CA ARG A 108 -18.22 -3.68 -20.82
C ARG A 108 -17.64 -2.51 -20.04
N ASN A 109 -18.19 -1.30 -20.20
CA ASN A 109 -17.75 -0.12 -19.47
C ASN A 109 -17.81 -0.33 -17.97
N PHE A 110 -18.89 -0.93 -17.47
CA PHE A 110 -19.03 -1.20 -16.04
C PHE A 110 -18.05 -2.25 -15.54
N GLU A 111 -17.88 -3.37 -16.27
CA GLU A 111 -16.92 -4.42 -15.93
C GLU A 111 -15.49 -3.86 -15.86
N ILE A 112 -15.05 -3.13 -16.88
CA ILE A 112 -13.73 -2.51 -16.93
C ILE A 112 -13.55 -1.51 -15.77
N SER A 113 -14.50 -0.58 -15.64
CA SER A 113 -14.42 0.46 -14.60
C SER A 113 -14.36 -0.11 -13.19
N LEU A 114 -15.13 -1.16 -12.92
CA LEU A 114 -15.15 -1.80 -11.60
C LEU A 114 -13.83 -2.51 -11.30
N LEU A 115 -13.31 -3.28 -12.24
CA LEU A 115 -12.09 -4.06 -12.06
C LEU A 115 -10.85 -3.17 -11.96
N LEU A 116 -10.70 -2.20 -12.87
CA LEU A 116 -9.62 -1.20 -12.78
C LEU A 116 -9.76 -0.36 -11.52
N GLY A 117 -10.98 0.04 -11.18
CA GLY A 117 -11.26 0.78 -9.96
C GLY A 117 -10.79 0.05 -8.69
N ILE A 118 -11.03 -1.26 -8.57
CA ILE A 118 -10.56 -2.08 -7.45
C ILE A 118 -9.03 -2.08 -7.38
N ALA A 119 -8.34 -2.33 -8.51
CA ALA A 119 -6.89 -2.44 -8.54
C ALA A 119 -6.20 -1.10 -8.26
N TYR A 120 -6.63 -0.03 -8.91
CA TYR A 120 -6.07 1.31 -8.72
C TYR A 120 -6.32 1.82 -7.31
N ALA A 121 -7.54 1.62 -6.79
CA ALA A 121 -7.86 2.02 -5.44
C ALA A 121 -7.08 1.24 -4.37
N ALA A 122 -6.73 -0.03 -4.61
CA ALA A 122 -5.84 -0.78 -3.72
C ALA A 122 -4.44 -0.13 -3.68
N SER A 123 -3.87 0.21 -4.83
CA SER A 123 -2.55 0.86 -4.90
C SER A 123 -2.59 2.28 -4.30
N ILE A 124 -3.62 3.06 -4.60
CA ILE A 124 -3.82 4.42 -4.05
C ILE A 124 -4.01 4.38 -2.54
N GLY A 125 -4.85 3.47 -2.03
CA GLY A 125 -5.10 3.30 -0.60
C GLY A 125 -3.83 2.95 0.18
N GLY A 126 -3.00 2.07 -0.37
CA GLY A 126 -1.72 1.69 0.21
C GLY A 126 -0.78 2.87 0.46
N MET A 127 -0.84 3.94 -0.34
CA MET A 127 -0.02 5.14 -0.13
C MET A 127 -0.40 5.93 1.14
N SER A 128 -1.58 5.71 1.71
CA SER A 128 -2.12 6.51 2.81
C SER A 128 -1.41 6.31 4.13
N THR A 129 -0.84 5.13 4.41
CA THR A 129 -0.18 4.78 5.67
C THR A 129 1.21 4.23 5.44
N LEU A 130 2.05 4.20 6.49
CA LEU A 130 3.39 3.61 6.39
C LEU A 130 3.34 2.13 6.05
N VAL A 131 2.40 1.37 6.62
CA VAL A 131 2.30 -0.08 6.45
C VAL A 131 1.49 -0.51 5.22
N GLY A 132 0.77 0.42 4.57
CA GLY A 132 -0.10 0.10 3.43
C GLY A 132 0.66 -0.35 2.19
N THR A 133 1.87 0.18 1.95
CA THR A 133 2.73 -0.25 0.85
C THR A 133 4.21 -0.14 1.20
N ALA A 134 5.00 -1.07 0.68
CA ALA A 134 6.44 -1.16 0.97
C ALA A 134 7.25 0.12 0.67
N PRO A 135 7.05 0.84 -0.43
CA PRO A 135 7.72 2.10 -0.70
C PRO A 135 7.70 3.10 0.46
N ASN A 136 6.58 3.22 1.17
CA ASN A 136 6.41 4.18 2.26
C ASN A 136 7.35 3.88 3.44
N ILE A 137 7.44 2.62 3.86
CA ILE A 137 8.32 2.21 4.96
C ILE A 137 9.80 2.27 4.55
N ILE A 138 10.12 1.91 3.31
CA ILE A 138 11.48 2.05 2.76
C ILE A 138 11.91 3.51 2.83
N PHE A 139 11.02 4.43 2.47
CA PHE A 139 11.28 5.87 2.60
C PHE A 139 11.52 6.29 4.04
N ALA A 140 10.66 5.88 4.98
CA ALA A 140 10.83 6.23 6.40
C ALA A 140 12.16 5.71 6.94
N GLY A 141 12.53 4.46 6.62
CA GLY A 141 13.80 3.88 7.00
C GLY A 141 15.00 4.59 6.35
N PHE A 142 14.88 4.95 5.08
CA PHE A 142 15.93 5.70 4.38
C PHE A 142 16.13 7.10 4.97
N MET A 143 15.05 7.84 5.25
CA MET A 143 15.13 9.17 5.85
C MET A 143 15.79 9.14 7.24
N GLN A 144 15.47 8.12 8.02
CA GLN A 144 16.08 7.91 9.33
C GLN A 144 17.56 7.54 9.22
N GLU A 145 17.91 6.60 8.34
CA GLU A 145 19.29 6.10 8.21
C GLU A 145 20.22 7.12 7.58
N ALA A 146 19.79 7.79 6.50
CA ALA A 146 20.63 8.69 5.73
C ALA A 146 20.69 10.12 6.27
N TYR A 147 19.59 10.58 6.90
CA TYR A 147 19.43 11.99 7.28
C TYR A 147 19.04 12.19 8.76
N GLY A 148 18.88 11.13 9.54
CA GLY A 148 18.44 11.20 10.93
C GLY A 148 17.01 11.73 11.12
N LEU A 149 16.19 11.72 10.05
CA LEU A 149 14.82 12.23 10.07
C LEU A 149 13.85 11.08 10.33
N GLU A 150 13.27 11.06 11.51
CA GLU A 150 12.21 10.10 11.86
C GLU A 150 10.88 10.54 11.23
N ILE A 151 10.29 9.67 10.44
CA ILE A 151 8.95 9.84 9.86
C ILE A 151 7.98 8.98 10.64
N SER A 152 7.21 9.61 11.53
CA SER A 152 6.21 8.89 12.34
C SER A 152 5.00 8.48 11.51
N PHE A 153 4.24 7.51 12.02
CA PHE A 153 3.01 7.02 11.38
C PHE A 153 2.00 8.16 11.13
N PRO A 154 1.69 9.04 12.11
CA PRO A 154 0.80 10.18 11.87
C PRO A 154 1.38 11.20 10.89
N ASP A 155 2.69 11.43 10.88
CA ASP A 155 3.29 12.42 9.97
C ASP A 155 3.17 11.98 8.52
N TRP A 156 3.40 10.69 8.24
CA TRP A 156 3.14 10.16 6.92
C TRP A 156 1.66 10.28 6.53
N MET A 157 0.73 9.94 7.42
CA MET A 157 -0.71 10.02 7.14
C MET A 157 -1.19 11.44 6.83
N LYS A 158 -0.61 12.48 7.46
CA LYS A 158 -0.94 13.88 7.15
C LYS A 158 -0.68 14.23 5.67
N LEU A 159 0.27 13.56 5.04
CA LEU A 159 0.57 13.72 3.62
C LEU A 159 -0.15 12.67 2.76
N GLY A 160 -0.03 11.40 3.13
CA GLY A 160 -0.50 10.27 2.35
C GLY A 160 -2.03 10.23 2.18
N VAL A 161 -2.78 10.48 3.26
CA VAL A 161 -4.25 10.43 3.22
C VAL A 161 -4.84 11.51 2.31
N PRO A 162 -4.46 12.81 2.39
CA PRO A 162 -4.97 13.82 1.46
C PRO A 162 -4.65 13.51 -0.01
N ILE A 163 -3.40 13.09 -0.30
CA ILE A 163 -2.99 12.76 -1.66
C ILE A 163 -3.77 11.54 -2.19
N ALA A 164 -3.86 10.47 -1.41
CA ALA A 164 -4.63 9.29 -1.78
C ALA A 164 -6.11 9.60 -1.99
N THR A 165 -6.70 10.45 -1.14
CA THR A 165 -8.10 10.88 -1.29
C THR A 165 -8.32 11.65 -2.59
N PHE A 166 -7.44 12.59 -2.92
CA PHE A 166 -7.48 13.33 -4.17
C PHE A 166 -7.33 12.41 -5.38
N MET A 167 -6.35 11.49 -5.35
CA MET A 167 -6.11 10.54 -6.42
C MET A 167 -7.26 9.56 -6.59
N LEU A 168 -7.84 9.08 -5.49
CA LEU A 168 -8.99 8.16 -5.52
C LEU A 168 -10.20 8.82 -6.19
N PHE A 169 -10.52 10.06 -5.80
CA PHE A 169 -11.61 10.81 -6.41
C PHE A 169 -11.36 11.10 -7.89
N SER A 170 -10.15 11.56 -8.23
CA SER A 170 -9.75 11.86 -9.61
C SER A 170 -9.79 10.61 -10.50
N SER A 171 -9.28 9.48 -10.01
CA SER A 171 -9.33 8.19 -10.72
C SER A 171 -10.77 7.71 -10.90
N TRP A 172 -11.60 7.77 -9.85
CA TRP A 172 -13.02 7.43 -9.95
C TRP A 172 -13.73 8.28 -10.99
N TYR A 173 -13.50 9.60 -10.97
CA TYR A 173 -14.13 10.52 -11.92
C TYR A 173 -13.65 10.24 -13.35
N ALA A 174 -12.35 10.08 -13.56
CA ALA A 174 -11.78 9.78 -14.87
C ALA A 174 -12.33 8.47 -15.43
N ILE A 175 -12.31 7.39 -14.65
CA ILE A 175 -12.76 6.07 -15.09
C ILE A 175 -14.26 6.07 -15.38
N THR A 176 -15.11 6.63 -14.49
CA THR A 176 -16.57 6.48 -14.57
C THR A 176 -17.27 7.56 -15.40
N LYS A 177 -16.60 8.68 -15.70
CA LYS A 177 -17.20 9.82 -16.41
C LYS A 177 -16.53 10.17 -17.72
N ILE A 178 -15.22 9.93 -17.83
CA ILE A 178 -14.45 10.35 -19.02
C ILE A 178 -14.17 9.14 -19.92
N VAL A 179 -13.49 8.11 -19.38
CA VAL A 179 -12.96 7.00 -20.20
C VAL A 179 -14.03 5.95 -20.47
N TYR A 180 -14.70 5.47 -19.43
CA TYR A 180 -15.76 4.46 -19.50
C TYR A 180 -17.04 4.98 -18.82
N PRO A 181 -17.83 5.85 -19.46
CA PRO A 181 -19.03 6.41 -18.85
C PRO A 181 -19.99 5.35 -18.38
N VAL A 182 -20.41 5.42 -17.13
CA VAL A 182 -21.33 4.49 -16.48
C VAL A 182 -22.56 5.24 -16.01
N ASN A 183 -23.68 5.02 -16.70
CA ASN A 183 -24.93 5.77 -16.49
C ASN A 183 -26.14 4.82 -16.37
N PHE A 184 -26.18 4.02 -15.29
CA PHE A 184 -27.34 3.18 -14.97
C PHE A 184 -27.61 3.17 -13.47
N ILE A 185 -28.79 2.69 -13.10
CA ILE A 185 -29.19 2.44 -11.72
C ILE A 185 -29.21 0.93 -11.52
N ALA A 186 -28.41 0.42 -10.58
CA ALA A 186 -28.39 -0.99 -10.21
C ALA A 186 -29.72 -1.40 -9.57
N SER A 187 -30.11 -2.64 -9.80
CA SER A 187 -31.34 -3.18 -9.26
C SER A 187 -31.26 -3.47 -7.75
N PHE A 188 -32.41 -3.71 -7.15
CA PHE A 188 -32.49 -4.13 -5.74
C PHE A 188 -31.84 -5.51 -5.53
N GLU A 189 -31.87 -6.38 -6.54
CA GLU A 189 -31.27 -7.72 -6.50
C GLU A 189 -29.76 -7.65 -6.28
N THR A 190 -29.04 -6.68 -6.87
CA THR A 190 -27.61 -6.50 -6.65
C THR A 190 -27.30 -6.23 -5.17
N LYS A 191 -28.13 -5.40 -4.51
CA LYS A 191 -27.97 -5.13 -3.08
C LYS A 191 -28.31 -6.38 -2.25
N LEU A 192 -29.35 -7.11 -2.63
CA LEU A 192 -29.76 -8.36 -1.98
C LEU A 192 -28.64 -9.41 -2.08
N GLN A 193 -27.96 -9.51 -3.22
CA GLN A 193 -26.83 -10.40 -3.40
C GLN A 193 -25.68 -10.09 -2.43
N LEU A 194 -25.29 -8.82 -2.30
CA LEU A 194 -24.28 -8.41 -1.32
C LEU A 194 -24.72 -8.74 0.12
N GLN A 195 -26.00 -8.58 0.41
CA GLN A 195 -26.58 -8.89 1.70
C GLN A 195 -26.57 -10.40 1.99
N ASN A 196 -26.87 -11.23 0.98
CA ASN A 196 -26.76 -12.68 1.09
C ASN A 196 -25.31 -13.12 1.33
N MET A 197 -24.34 -12.57 0.59
CA MET A 197 -22.91 -12.82 0.83
C MET A 197 -22.49 -12.44 2.25
N LEU A 198 -23.03 -11.35 2.82
CA LEU A 198 -22.76 -10.97 4.21
C LEU A 198 -23.42 -11.94 5.20
N ASN A 199 -24.65 -12.38 4.91
CA ASN A 199 -25.39 -13.34 5.76
C ASN A 199 -24.71 -14.72 5.76
N ASP A 200 -24.12 -15.14 4.63
CA ASP A 200 -23.38 -16.39 4.49
C ASP A 200 -22.12 -16.44 5.38
N LEU A 201 -21.56 -15.26 5.73
CA LEU A 201 -20.48 -15.18 6.72
C LEU A 201 -20.97 -15.43 8.16
N GLY A 202 -22.28 -15.49 8.39
CA GLY A 202 -22.85 -15.64 9.72
C GLY A 202 -22.63 -14.44 10.66
N PRO A 203 -22.86 -14.60 11.96
CA PRO A 203 -22.59 -13.56 12.96
C PRO A 203 -21.09 -13.27 13.08
N LEU A 204 -20.74 -12.10 13.65
CA LEU A 204 -19.35 -11.74 13.92
C LEU A 204 -18.70 -12.77 14.85
N SER A 205 -17.71 -13.48 14.33
CA SER A 205 -17.03 -14.55 15.08
C SER A 205 -16.21 -13.98 16.24
N LYS A 206 -15.88 -14.82 17.22
CA LYS A 206 -15.03 -14.39 18.32
C LYS A 206 -13.61 -14.08 17.87
N ASP A 207 -13.10 -14.80 16.88
CA ASP A 207 -11.78 -14.56 16.31
C ASP A 207 -11.75 -13.21 15.56
N GLU A 208 -12.78 -12.89 14.76
CA GLU A 208 -12.92 -11.57 14.15
C GLU A 208 -12.95 -10.44 15.20
N LYS A 209 -13.62 -10.64 16.33
CA LYS A 209 -13.65 -9.65 17.44
C LYS A 209 -12.27 -9.47 18.08
N LYS A 210 -11.55 -10.57 18.35
CA LYS A 210 -10.19 -10.54 18.92
C LYS A 210 -9.24 -9.78 17.97
N VAL A 211 -9.25 -10.13 16.69
CA VAL A 211 -8.44 -9.47 15.67
C VAL A 211 -8.80 -7.98 15.52
N LEU A 212 -10.08 -7.64 15.48
CA LEU A 212 -10.53 -6.26 15.45
C LEU A 212 -10.05 -5.47 16.66
N THR A 213 -10.10 -6.08 17.85
CA THR A 213 -9.63 -5.42 19.08
C THR A 213 -8.13 -5.18 19.06
N ILE A 214 -7.32 -6.17 18.70
CA ILE A 214 -5.85 -6.05 18.62
C ILE A 214 -5.48 -4.99 17.60
N PHE A 215 -6.11 -5.04 16.41
CA PHE A 215 -5.86 -4.08 15.35
C PHE A 215 -6.25 -2.66 15.76
N SER A 216 -7.43 -2.48 16.36
CA SER A 216 -7.88 -1.16 16.83
C SER A 216 -6.97 -0.57 17.90
N LEU A 217 -6.45 -1.40 18.80
CA LEU A 217 -5.47 -0.99 19.81
C LEU A 217 -4.15 -0.58 19.16
N ALA A 218 -3.64 -1.35 18.20
CA ALA A 218 -2.41 -1.04 17.49
C ALA A 218 -2.56 0.28 16.68
N ALA A 219 -3.64 0.42 15.93
CA ALA A 219 -3.93 1.64 15.16
C ALA A 219 -4.07 2.85 16.07
N SER A 220 -4.76 2.73 17.19
CA SER A 220 -4.88 3.80 18.20
C SER A 220 -3.53 4.14 18.82
N ALA A 221 -2.71 3.14 19.14
CA ALA A 221 -1.38 3.34 19.70
C ALA A 221 -0.47 4.10 18.71
N TRP A 222 -0.51 3.77 17.41
CA TRP A 222 0.22 4.52 16.38
C TRP A 222 -0.27 5.96 16.28
N MET A 223 -1.58 6.20 16.24
CA MET A 223 -2.16 7.55 16.12
C MET A 223 -1.84 8.45 17.33
N PHE A 224 -1.79 7.88 18.52
CA PHE A 224 -1.58 8.61 19.78
C PHE A 224 -0.19 8.38 20.37
N ARG A 225 0.77 7.81 19.63
CA ARG A 225 2.12 7.49 20.11
C ARG A 225 2.79 8.67 20.82
N THR A 226 2.77 9.83 20.18
CA THR A 226 3.39 11.06 20.72
C THR A 226 2.77 11.52 22.05
N LEU A 227 1.48 11.22 22.25
CA LEU A 227 0.82 11.50 23.53
C LEU A 227 1.19 10.44 24.57
N LEU A 228 1.22 9.15 24.16
CA LEU A 228 1.56 8.03 25.03
C LEU A 228 3.00 8.10 25.53
N ASP A 229 3.94 8.57 24.71
CA ASP A 229 5.36 8.69 25.05
C ASP A 229 5.60 9.61 26.26
N ASN A 230 4.70 10.55 26.54
CA ASN A 230 4.77 11.44 27.69
C ASN A 230 4.38 10.77 29.02
N TYR A 231 3.85 9.55 29.00
CA TYR A 231 3.36 8.85 30.19
C TYR A 231 4.12 7.54 30.43
N SER A 232 4.72 7.39 31.63
CA SER A 232 5.25 6.09 32.08
C SER A 232 4.07 5.11 32.28
N PRO A 233 4.14 3.84 31.83
CA PRO A 233 5.33 3.10 31.33
C PRO A 233 5.51 3.12 29.81
N PHE A 234 4.85 3.99 29.06
CA PHE A 234 4.88 4.01 27.60
C PHE A 234 6.00 4.87 27.00
N SER A 235 6.82 5.51 27.84
CA SER A 235 7.99 6.26 27.40
C SER A 235 8.97 5.35 26.66
N GLY A 236 9.37 5.77 25.44
CA GLY A 236 10.20 4.97 24.54
C GLY A 236 9.42 3.99 23.64
N LEU A 237 8.08 4.07 23.61
CA LEU A 237 7.27 3.30 22.68
C LEU A 237 7.51 3.78 21.25
N THR A 238 7.96 2.88 20.37
CA THR A 238 8.19 3.15 18.95
C THR A 238 7.10 2.55 18.07
N ASP A 239 6.94 3.05 16.84
CA ASP A 239 6.00 2.48 15.87
C ASP A 239 6.30 1.00 15.58
N ALA A 240 7.59 0.64 15.52
CA ALA A 240 8.03 -0.75 15.39
C ALA A 240 7.68 -1.59 16.62
N GLY A 241 7.85 -1.05 17.82
CA GLY A 241 7.48 -1.72 19.08
C GLY A 241 5.98 -2.04 19.13
N ILE A 242 5.13 -1.09 18.77
CA ILE A 242 3.67 -1.28 18.68
C ILE A 242 3.34 -2.41 17.69
N ALA A 243 3.95 -2.37 16.48
CA ALA A 243 3.73 -3.39 15.46
C ALA A 243 4.09 -4.79 15.93
N ILE A 244 5.27 -4.95 16.56
CA ILE A 244 5.76 -6.25 17.03
C ILE A 244 4.93 -6.76 18.22
N ILE A 245 4.59 -5.91 19.20
CA ILE A 245 3.73 -6.31 20.32
C ILE A 245 2.38 -6.81 19.81
N ALA A 246 1.74 -6.06 18.92
CA ALA A 246 0.46 -6.45 18.34
C ALA A 246 0.57 -7.73 17.50
N ALA A 247 1.63 -7.88 16.71
CA ALA A 247 1.91 -9.09 15.93
C ALA A 247 2.11 -10.32 16.80
N LEU A 248 2.92 -10.21 17.85
CA LEU A 248 3.16 -11.33 18.80
C LEU A 248 1.88 -11.76 19.50
N THR A 249 0.98 -10.82 19.81
CA THR A 249 -0.30 -11.13 20.47
C THR A 249 -1.11 -12.16 19.69
N PHE A 250 -1.04 -12.19 18.34
CA PHE A 250 -1.75 -13.19 17.54
C PHE A 250 -1.26 -14.62 17.74
N PHE A 251 -0.01 -14.82 18.13
CA PHE A 251 0.56 -16.15 18.37
C PHE A 251 0.30 -16.70 19.77
N PHE A 252 -0.27 -15.88 20.67
CA PHE A 252 -0.56 -16.28 22.04
C PHE A 252 -2.06 -16.34 22.37
N ILE A 253 -2.90 -15.76 21.50
CA ILE A 253 -4.35 -15.77 21.71
C ILE A 253 -4.96 -16.95 20.96
N PRO A 254 -5.59 -17.91 21.68
CA PRO A 254 -6.18 -19.08 21.04
C PRO A 254 -7.36 -18.69 20.13
N SER A 255 -7.43 -19.33 18.97
CA SER A 255 -8.59 -19.30 18.09
C SER A 255 -9.70 -20.18 18.66
N GLU A 256 -10.95 -19.77 18.51
CA GLU A 256 -12.10 -20.61 18.85
C GLU A 256 -12.59 -21.46 17.67
N ASN A 257 -12.28 -21.01 16.45
CA ASN A 257 -12.66 -21.70 15.21
C ASN A 257 -11.64 -22.75 14.79
N GLN A 258 -10.41 -22.63 15.25
CA GLN A 258 -9.30 -23.54 14.94
C GLN A 258 -8.74 -24.07 16.26
N LYS A 259 -8.18 -25.31 16.25
CA LYS A 259 -7.48 -25.88 17.43
C LYS A 259 -6.06 -25.31 17.61
N THR A 260 -5.86 -24.05 17.21
CA THR A 260 -4.58 -23.34 17.15
C THR A 260 -4.77 -21.91 17.65
N ASP A 261 -3.72 -21.11 17.67
CA ASP A 261 -3.79 -19.67 17.95
C ASP A 261 -4.39 -18.89 16.78
N LEU A 262 -4.68 -17.59 16.97
CA LEU A 262 -5.25 -16.71 15.93
C LEU A 262 -4.40 -16.67 14.67
N LEU A 263 -3.08 -16.80 14.82
CA LEU A 263 -2.13 -16.94 13.74
C LEU A 263 -1.09 -18.02 14.08
N THR A 264 -0.82 -18.91 13.15
CA THR A 264 0.22 -19.92 13.30
C THR A 264 1.52 -19.48 12.63
N TRP A 265 2.66 -20.05 13.07
CA TRP A 265 3.94 -19.81 12.43
C TRP A 265 3.94 -20.21 10.95
N GLU A 266 3.22 -21.28 10.61
CA GLU A 266 3.06 -21.73 9.23
C GLU A 266 2.40 -20.67 8.33
N GLN A 267 1.40 -19.96 8.85
CA GLN A 267 0.76 -18.83 8.17
C GLN A 267 1.73 -17.64 8.05
N ALA A 268 2.44 -17.30 9.12
CA ALA A 268 3.45 -16.24 9.13
C ALA A 268 4.61 -16.52 8.17
N ASN A 269 4.93 -17.79 7.93
CA ASN A 269 5.97 -18.17 6.97
C ASN A 269 5.64 -17.78 5.52
N LYS A 270 4.37 -17.47 5.23
CA LYS A 270 3.91 -16.96 3.92
C LYS A 270 4.20 -15.47 3.72
N LEU A 271 4.73 -14.79 4.73
CA LEU A 271 5.17 -13.40 4.59
C LEU A 271 6.17 -13.26 3.44
N PRO A 272 6.16 -12.13 2.74
CA PRO A 272 7.12 -11.87 1.67
C PRO A 272 8.50 -11.50 2.24
N TRP A 273 9.19 -12.46 2.86
CA TRP A 273 10.50 -12.28 3.50
C TRP A 273 11.53 -11.63 2.59
N GLY A 274 11.45 -11.90 1.27
CA GLY A 274 12.30 -11.26 0.27
C GLY A 274 12.20 -9.73 0.26
N LEU A 275 11.03 -9.16 0.61
CA LEU A 275 10.87 -7.71 0.70
C LEU A 275 11.64 -7.13 1.89
N LEU A 276 11.67 -7.82 3.02
CA LEU A 276 12.44 -7.38 4.20
C LEU A 276 13.95 -7.40 3.91
N VAL A 277 14.41 -8.44 3.22
CA VAL A 277 15.81 -8.55 2.77
C VAL A 277 16.14 -7.46 1.75
N LEU A 278 15.27 -7.21 0.78
CA LEU A 278 15.45 -6.15 -0.21
C LEU A 278 15.48 -4.77 0.44
N PHE A 279 14.64 -4.55 1.45
CA PHE A 279 14.64 -3.30 2.22
C PHE A 279 15.99 -3.07 2.92
N GLY A 280 16.48 -4.06 3.68
CA GLY A 280 17.81 -3.98 4.31
C GLY A 280 18.93 -3.74 3.31
N GLY A 281 18.86 -4.38 2.13
CA GLY A 281 19.80 -4.16 1.02
C GLY A 281 19.75 -2.75 0.47
N GLY A 282 18.57 -2.17 0.32
CA GLY A 282 18.37 -0.77 -0.09
C GLY A 282 18.96 0.22 0.90
N LEU A 283 18.74 0.01 2.20
CA LEU A 283 19.34 0.82 3.25
C LEU A 283 20.88 0.69 3.27
N SER A 284 21.39 -0.52 3.09
CA SER A 284 22.84 -0.76 3.00
C SER A 284 23.46 -0.05 1.79
N LEU A 285 22.76 -0.04 0.65
CA LEU A 285 23.16 0.73 -0.53
C LEU A 285 23.17 2.22 -0.24
N ALA A 286 22.13 2.74 0.41
CA ALA A 286 22.02 4.15 0.79
C ALA A 286 23.19 4.59 1.69
N ALA A 287 23.48 3.82 2.72
CA ALA A 287 24.61 4.07 3.62
C ALA A 287 25.95 4.06 2.86
N SER A 288 26.12 3.14 1.92
CA SER A 288 27.33 3.04 1.10
C SER A 288 27.48 4.21 0.11
N ILE A 289 26.42 4.70 -0.49
CA ILE A 289 26.42 5.90 -1.36
C ILE A 289 26.86 7.14 -0.54
N GLY A 290 26.34 7.27 0.69
CA GLY A 290 26.72 8.35 1.58
C GLY A 290 28.20 8.31 1.98
N SER A 291 28.67 7.16 2.44
CA SER A 291 30.03 6.98 2.97
C SER A 291 31.13 6.95 1.91
N SER A 292 30.83 6.51 0.69
CA SER A 292 31.79 6.41 -0.42
C SER A 292 32.07 7.74 -1.14
N GLY A 293 31.29 8.79 -0.85
CA GLY A 293 31.37 10.06 -1.57
C GLY A 293 30.72 10.03 -2.97
N LEU A 294 30.09 8.90 -3.37
CA LEU A 294 29.40 8.77 -4.65
C LEU A 294 28.27 9.80 -4.81
N GLY A 295 27.57 10.13 -3.73
CA GLY A 295 26.54 11.17 -3.73
C GLY A 295 27.09 12.53 -4.13
N GLY A 296 28.25 12.93 -3.57
CA GLY A 296 28.94 14.17 -3.92
C GLY A 296 29.44 14.19 -5.37
N TRP A 297 29.95 13.05 -5.87
CA TRP A 297 30.39 12.92 -7.26
C TRP A 297 29.23 13.07 -8.25
N ILE A 298 28.09 12.43 -7.98
CA ILE A 298 26.87 12.59 -8.77
C ILE A 298 26.44 14.06 -8.77
N GLY A 299 26.45 14.72 -7.61
CA GLY A 299 26.08 16.12 -7.47
C GLY A 299 26.94 17.06 -8.30
N GLN A 300 28.26 16.86 -8.33
CA GLN A 300 29.17 17.65 -9.17
C GLN A 300 28.83 17.52 -10.67
N GLY A 301 28.37 16.36 -11.12
CA GLY A 301 27.90 16.14 -12.49
C GLY A 301 26.59 16.84 -12.83
N LEU A 302 25.83 17.28 -11.81
CA LEU A 302 24.48 17.85 -11.95
C LEU A 302 24.41 19.37 -11.72
N THR A 303 25.56 20.09 -11.70
CA THR A 303 25.61 21.55 -11.55
C THR A 303 24.79 22.30 -12.60
N ILE A 304 24.58 21.70 -13.77
CA ILE A 304 23.68 22.22 -14.81
C ILE A 304 22.23 22.38 -14.31
N LEU A 305 21.83 21.62 -13.30
CA LEU A 305 20.47 21.64 -12.72
C LEU A 305 20.29 22.66 -11.60
N GLU A 306 21.35 23.32 -11.13
CA GLU A 306 21.29 24.30 -10.02
C GLU A 306 20.34 25.46 -10.30
N ASN A 307 20.20 25.85 -11.58
CA ASN A 307 19.31 26.93 -12.01
C ASN A 307 17.90 26.46 -12.41
N VAL A 308 17.59 25.15 -12.30
CA VAL A 308 16.29 24.60 -12.64
C VAL A 308 15.34 24.76 -11.46
N PRO A 309 14.16 25.37 -11.64
CA PRO A 309 13.16 25.47 -10.56
C PRO A 309 12.84 24.10 -9.95
N SER A 310 12.82 24.02 -8.62
CA SER A 310 12.58 22.74 -7.89
C SER A 310 11.33 21.99 -8.34
N ILE A 311 10.28 22.74 -8.75
CA ILE A 311 9.04 22.12 -9.25
C ILE A 311 9.28 21.32 -10.55
N ILE A 312 10.15 21.79 -11.44
CA ILE A 312 10.49 21.08 -12.67
C ILE A 312 11.30 19.82 -12.34
N LEU A 313 12.22 19.90 -11.40
CA LEU A 313 12.97 18.73 -10.91
C LEU A 313 12.03 17.69 -10.29
N ILE A 314 11.10 18.12 -9.45
CA ILE A 314 10.07 17.24 -8.85
C ILE A 314 9.26 16.54 -9.95
N LEU A 315 8.76 17.27 -10.94
CA LEU A 315 7.98 16.72 -12.03
C LEU A 315 8.80 15.77 -12.90
N ALA A 316 10.05 16.11 -13.20
CA ALA A 316 10.95 15.26 -13.98
C ALA A 316 11.25 13.94 -13.27
N VAL A 317 11.59 14.00 -11.97
CA VAL A 317 11.84 12.83 -11.14
C VAL A 317 10.58 11.97 -11.03
N ALA A 318 9.44 12.57 -10.70
CA ALA A 318 8.17 11.84 -10.59
C ALA A 318 7.80 11.14 -11.90
N THR A 319 7.92 11.85 -13.03
CA THR A 319 7.65 11.27 -14.36
C THR A 319 8.58 10.11 -14.67
N MET A 320 9.88 10.27 -14.44
CA MET A 320 10.85 9.19 -14.64
C MET A 320 10.49 7.96 -13.81
N ILE A 321 10.20 8.15 -12.52
CA ILE A 321 9.87 7.06 -11.61
C ILE A 321 8.57 6.36 -12.01
N ILE A 322 7.52 7.09 -12.42
CA ILE A 322 6.26 6.50 -12.90
C ILE A 322 6.53 5.54 -14.07
N PHE A 323 7.28 5.96 -15.07
CA PHE A 323 7.59 5.08 -16.22
C PHE A 323 8.48 3.90 -15.85
N LEU A 324 9.44 4.10 -14.95
CA LEU A 324 10.31 3.01 -14.48
C LEU A 324 9.55 1.96 -13.68
N THR A 325 8.65 2.37 -12.80
CA THR A 325 7.89 1.46 -11.94
C THR A 325 6.89 0.61 -12.73
N GLU A 326 6.53 0.99 -13.96
CA GLU A 326 5.69 0.16 -14.84
C GLU A 326 6.39 -1.13 -15.30
N ILE A 327 7.71 -1.11 -15.41
CA ILE A 327 8.51 -2.25 -15.89
C ILE A 327 9.38 -2.89 -14.80
N THR A 328 9.41 -2.26 -13.61
CA THR A 328 10.16 -2.74 -12.46
C THR A 328 9.24 -2.80 -11.24
N SER A 329 9.64 -3.51 -10.19
CA SER A 329 8.90 -3.53 -8.93
C SER A 329 8.94 -2.16 -8.22
N ASN A 330 7.80 -1.69 -7.69
CA ASN A 330 7.70 -0.46 -6.88
C ASN A 330 8.76 -0.43 -5.77
N VAL A 331 8.98 -1.58 -5.12
CA VAL A 331 9.97 -1.75 -4.03
C VAL A 331 11.40 -1.58 -4.56
N ALA A 332 11.73 -2.24 -5.68
CA ALA A 332 13.05 -2.15 -6.29
C ALA A 332 13.33 -0.72 -6.79
N THR A 333 12.36 -0.10 -7.46
CA THR A 333 12.46 1.28 -7.91
C THR A 333 12.72 2.22 -6.73
N THR A 334 11.91 2.12 -5.68
CA THR A 334 12.07 2.95 -4.48
C THR A 334 13.42 2.75 -3.83
N SER A 335 13.81 1.50 -3.55
CA SER A 335 15.08 1.18 -2.88
C SER A 335 16.31 1.65 -3.65
N THR A 336 16.24 1.65 -4.98
CA THR A 336 17.35 2.06 -5.86
C THR A 336 17.43 3.57 -6.01
N PHE A 337 16.30 4.22 -6.24
CA PHE A 337 16.30 5.64 -6.60
C PHE A 337 16.25 6.59 -5.41
N LEU A 338 15.74 6.18 -4.24
CA LEU A 338 15.76 7.03 -3.05
C LEU A 338 17.18 7.54 -2.69
N PRO A 339 18.20 6.66 -2.60
CA PRO A 339 19.55 7.13 -2.28
C PRO A 339 20.13 8.07 -3.33
N VAL A 340 19.88 7.78 -4.62
CA VAL A 340 20.38 8.60 -5.73
C VAL A 340 19.71 9.97 -5.73
N VAL A 341 18.37 10.01 -5.67
CA VAL A 341 17.62 11.28 -5.68
C VAL A 341 17.85 12.08 -4.40
N GLY A 342 18.02 11.41 -3.26
CA GLY A 342 18.39 12.05 -2.00
C GLY A 342 19.77 12.73 -2.08
N ALA A 343 20.75 12.06 -2.66
CA ALA A 343 22.08 12.63 -2.89
C ALA A 343 22.05 13.83 -3.86
N VAL A 344 21.24 13.73 -4.93
CA VAL A 344 21.00 14.85 -5.86
C VAL A 344 20.39 16.05 -5.15
N ALA A 345 19.40 15.83 -4.28
CA ALA A 345 18.77 16.91 -3.53
C ALA A 345 19.80 17.66 -2.65
N VAL A 346 20.63 16.91 -1.91
CA VAL A 346 21.70 17.49 -1.08
C VAL A 346 22.68 18.30 -1.94
N ALA A 347 23.10 17.75 -3.07
CA ALA A 347 24.06 18.41 -3.96
C ALA A 347 23.53 19.72 -4.55
N LEU A 348 22.23 19.81 -4.80
CA LEU A 348 21.54 21.01 -5.29
C LEU A 348 21.10 21.96 -4.15
N GLY A 349 21.46 21.70 -2.89
CA GLY A 349 21.04 22.51 -1.75
C GLY A 349 19.54 22.44 -1.45
N ILE A 350 18.84 21.41 -1.94
CA ILE A 350 17.40 21.19 -1.73
C ILE A 350 17.24 20.22 -0.54
N ALA A 351 16.23 20.46 0.30
CA ALA A 351 15.92 19.52 1.38
C ALA A 351 15.63 18.12 0.79
N PRO A 352 16.33 17.05 1.23
CA PRO A 352 16.18 15.70 0.67
C PRO A 352 14.73 15.22 0.58
N ILE A 353 13.94 15.54 1.59
CA ILE A 353 12.52 15.17 1.68
C ILE A 353 11.69 15.71 0.48
N SER A 354 12.08 16.86 -0.08
CA SER A 354 11.33 17.50 -1.16
C SER A 354 11.40 16.75 -2.49
N LEU A 355 12.48 16.02 -2.75
CA LEU A 355 12.64 15.21 -3.96
C LEU A 355 12.34 13.72 -3.70
N THR A 356 12.57 13.22 -2.48
CA THR A 356 12.38 11.81 -2.16
C THR A 356 10.91 11.43 -1.94
N ILE A 357 10.05 12.31 -1.40
CA ILE A 357 8.60 12.08 -1.33
C ILE A 357 7.99 11.83 -2.73
N PRO A 358 8.24 12.67 -3.75
CA PRO A 358 7.81 12.39 -5.12
C PRO A 358 8.25 11.02 -5.65
N VAL A 359 9.46 10.56 -5.34
CA VAL A 359 9.93 9.21 -5.72
C VAL A 359 9.03 8.12 -5.15
N VAL A 360 8.73 8.19 -3.87
CA VAL A 360 7.92 7.17 -3.16
C VAL A 360 6.50 7.13 -3.67
N LEU A 361 5.87 8.29 -3.81
CA LEU A 361 4.51 8.39 -4.30
C LEU A 361 4.43 7.94 -5.76
N ALA A 362 5.36 8.40 -6.61
CA ALA A 362 5.43 8.03 -8.01
C ALA A 362 5.69 6.53 -8.22
N ALA A 363 6.55 5.92 -7.39
CA ALA A 363 6.80 4.47 -7.44
C ALA A 363 5.55 3.63 -7.14
N SER A 364 4.58 4.19 -6.41
CA SER A 364 3.30 3.53 -6.14
C SER A 364 2.23 3.81 -7.20
N CYS A 365 2.51 4.67 -8.19
CA CYS A 365 1.59 5.07 -9.28
C CYS A 365 1.78 4.24 -10.55
N ALA A 366 1.87 2.93 -10.44
CA ALA A 366 2.02 2.01 -11.55
C ALA A 366 0.64 1.53 -12.04
N PHE A 367 0.03 2.27 -12.96
CA PHE A 367 -1.36 2.07 -13.39
C PHE A 367 -1.50 1.66 -14.87
N MET A 368 -0.43 1.73 -15.69
CA MET A 368 -0.53 1.57 -17.13
C MET A 368 -0.45 0.12 -17.59
N LEU A 369 0.42 -0.69 -16.97
CA LEU A 369 0.67 -2.06 -17.43
C LEU A 369 0.10 -3.11 -16.47
N PRO A 370 -0.42 -4.24 -17.00
CA PRO A 370 -0.89 -5.34 -16.15
C PRO A 370 0.20 -5.92 -15.25
N VAL A 371 1.45 -5.95 -15.72
CA VAL A 371 2.59 -6.53 -14.99
C VAL A 371 3.19 -5.59 -13.94
N ALA A 372 2.82 -4.31 -13.96
CA ALA A 372 3.42 -3.29 -13.12
C ALA A 372 3.18 -3.52 -11.63
N THR A 373 1.99 -3.98 -11.28
CA THR A 373 1.64 -4.31 -9.89
C THR A 373 0.82 -5.59 -9.80
N PRO A 374 0.91 -6.35 -8.68
CA PRO A 374 0.04 -7.50 -8.47
C PRO A 374 -1.47 -7.19 -8.58
N PRO A 375 -2.01 -6.08 -8.04
CA PRO A 375 -3.40 -5.69 -8.27
C PRO A 375 -3.81 -5.65 -9.74
N ASN A 376 -3.00 -5.01 -10.59
CA ASN A 376 -3.27 -4.92 -12.03
C ASN A 376 -3.27 -6.33 -12.67
N ALA A 377 -2.26 -7.13 -12.36
CA ALA A 377 -2.14 -8.51 -12.87
C ALA A 377 -3.34 -9.38 -12.48
N ILE A 378 -3.83 -9.24 -11.25
CA ILE A 378 -4.98 -10.00 -10.71
C ILE A 378 -6.26 -9.66 -11.48
N VAL A 379 -6.58 -8.37 -11.65
CA VAL A 379 -7.79 -7.98 -12.36
C VAL A 379 -7.69 -8.29 -13.87
N PHE A 380 -6.53 -8.16 -14.46
CA PHE A 380 -6.26 -8.57 -15.84
C PHE A 380 -6.42 -10.08 -16.02
N GLY A 381 -5.96 -10.88 -15.05
CA GLY A 381 -6.11 -12.34 -15.02
C GLY A 381 -7.56 -12.83 -14.98
N SER A 382 -8.55 -11.96 -14.70
CA SER A 382 -9.96 -12.28 -14.81
C SER A 382 -10.44 -12.57 -16.26
N GLY A 383 -9.64 -12.21 -17.25
CA GLY A 383 -9.97 -12.31 -18.68
C GLY A 383 -11.03 -11.31 -19.16
N LYS A 384 -11.41 -10.34 -18.33
CA LYS A 384 -12.38 -9.28 -18.66
C LYS A 384 -11.74 -8.02 -19.21
N LEU A 385 -10.44 -7.85 -18.99
CA LEU A 385 -9.65 -6.71 -19.42
C LEU A 385 -8.72 -7.08 -20.56
N THR A 386 -8.46 -6.13 -21.45
CA THR A 386 -7.45 -6.22 -22.50
C THR A 386 -6.37 -5.15 -22.30
N ILE A 387 -5.20 -5.30 -22.92
CA ILE A 387 -4.10 -4.33 -22.75
C ILE A 387 -4.50 -2.89 -23.11
N PRO A 388 -5.32 -2.64 -24.15
CA PRO A 388 -5.77 -1.29 -24.48
C PRO A 388 -6.76 -0.67 -23.48
N ASP A 389 -7.39 -1.45 -22.60
CA ASP A 389 -8.28 -0.94 -21.56
C ASP A 389 -7.49 -0.28 -20.43
#